data_d48c87d3480b6044b825c4483b8deacc
#
_entry.id   d48c87d3480b6044b825c4483b8deacc
#
_cell.length_a   1.000
_cell.length_b   1.000
_cell.length_c   1.000
_cell.angle_alpha   90.00
_cell.angle_beta   90.00
_cell.angle_gamma   90.00
#
_symmetry.space_group_name_H-M   'P 1'
#
loop_
_entity.id
_entity.type
_entity.pdbx_description
1 polymer ?
#
loop_
_entity_poly.entity_id
_entity_poly.type
_entity_poly.pdbx_seq_one_letter_code
_entity_poly.pdbx_strand_id
1 'polypeptide(L)'
;MKKLLVLSFVILIFVSCGDTNQGELVGVRKKSKQFYHPDPYGMKFVPQGSYTMGVGGQDIASSQITQPKTISVSSFFMDETEITNNEYRQFVNWVRDSIARKILSEGENADAYLIRENPKTGEEYDEPILNWETEIDWGSDELEEALYLPEGERFLNRKEIDARKLIYEYFWIDLQAAARKEFRDDADRTNASFANRPQGMTDRSVYIKNDRINVYPDTLAWIHDYAYSFNDPLTEKYFWHVAYDHYPVVGVNWNQARAFCIWRTEKLNKHLSSQKDEMSLTEFRLPTEAEWEWAARGGNHLNPYPWGGPYTRNENGCFLANFKPLRGNYVADGGLRTLIVGHYPPNDWGLYDMAGNVAEWTNSAFDPLSYNYTWDMNPNYTYNAKDSDPAIMKRKVVRGGSWKDIAYYLEVTTRAYEYQDTAKCYIGFRCIQPYLGRNKGDNPNKSSRVY
;
A
#
# COMPACT_ATOMS: atom_id res chain seq x y z
N MET A 1 48.74 -22.35 40.97
CA MET A 1 48.39 -20.94 40.68
C MET A 1 48.88 -20.42 39.33
N LYS A 2 50.14 -20.61 38.91
CA LYS A 2 50.60 -20.13 37.59
C LYS A 2 49.89 -20.73 36.37
N LYS A 3 49.47 -22.01 36.41
CA LYS A 3 48.72 -22.65 35.29
C LYS A 3 47.25 -22.17 35.19
N LEU A 4 46.65 -21.76 36.30
CA LEU A 4 45.28 -21.22 36.32
C LEU A 4 45.24 -19.79 35.72
N LEU A 5 46.30 -19.01 36.00
CA LEU A 5 46.46 -17.65 35.48
C LEU A 5 46.66 -17.59 33.97
N VAL A 6 47.41 -18.57 33.41
CA VAL A 6 47.62 -18.70 31.96
C VAL A 6 46.33 -19.14 31.26
N LEU A 7 45.55 -20.05 31.87
CA LEU A 7 44.25 -20.48 31.31
C LEU A 7 43.22 -19.33 31.33
N SER A 8 43.21 -18.51 32.39
CA SER A 8 42.35 -17.33 32.49
C SER A 8 42.74 -16.25 31.45
N PHE A 9 44.03 -16.09 31.17
CA PHE A 9 44.50 -15.14 30.17
C PHE A 9 44.20 -15.59 28.73
N VAL A 10 44.25 -16.91 28.44
CA VAL A 10 43.88 -17.48 27.14
C VAL A 10 42.36 -17.37 26.91
N ILE A 11 41.52 -17.52 27.94
CA ILE A 11 40.06 -17.35 27.81
C ILE A 11 39.71 -15.86 27.56
N LEU A 12 40.45 -14.91 28.13
CA LEU A 12 40.21 -13.48 27.90
C LEU A 12 40.58 -13.03 26.47
N ILE A 13 41.47 -13.75 25.77
CA ILE A 13 41.82 -13.44 24.36
C ILE A 13 40.72 -13.89 23.39
N PHE A 14 39.89 -14.87 23.74
CA PHE A 14 38.78 -15.35 22.89
C PHE A 14 37.49 -14.58 23.03
N VAL A 15 37.36 -13.67 23.99
CA VAL A 15 36.15 -12.85 24.18
C VAL A 15 36.21 -11.48 23.47
N SER A 16 37.36 -11.15 22.85
CA SER A 16 37.55 -9.87 22.16
C SER A 16 37.38 -9.94 20.63
N CYS A 17 36.51 -10.78 20.14
CA CYS A 17 36.03 -10.63 18.75
C CYS A 17 34.64 -9.97 18.74
N GLY A 18 34.61 -8.73 19.16
CA GLY A 18 33.50 -7.84 18.79
C GLY A 18 33.44 -7.77 17.27
N ASP A 19 32.27 -7.99 16.77
CA ASP A 19 31.94 -7.96 15.34
C ASP A 19 32.12 -6.54 14.79
N THR A 20 33.35 -6.13 14.58
CA THR A 20 33.68 -4.87 13.96
C THR A 20 33.45 -5.01 12.46
N ASN A 21 32.37 -4.39 11.95
CA ASN A 21 32.08 -4.28 10.53
C ASN A 21 33.10 -3.53 9.69
N GLN A 22 34.38 -3.53 10.10
CA GLN A 22 35.45 -2.76 9.51
C GLN A 22 36.42 -3.60 8.67
N GLY A 23 36.23 -4.93 8.59
CA GLY A 23 37.14 -5.82 7.90
C GLY A 23 37.35 -5.49 6.42
N GLU A 24 36.33 -5.13 5.70
CA GLU A 24 36.40 -4.77 4.27
C GLU A 24 37.15 -3.45 4.06
N LEU A 25 36.92 -2.47 4.92
CA LEU A 25 37.60 -1.17 4.86
C LEU A 25 39.11 -1.29 5.05
N VAL A 26 39.57 -2.21 5.91
CA VAL A 26 41.00 -2.48 6.16
C VAL A 26 41.54 -3.59 5.26
N GLY A 27 40.82 -4.00 4.20
CA GLY A 27 41.30 -4.98 3.21
C GLY A 27 41.12 -6.45 3.60
N VAL A 28 40.44 -6.75 4.70
CA VAL A 28 40.13 -8.13 5.12
C VAL A 28 38.73 -8.52 4.59
N ARG A 29 38.69 -9.55 3.76
CA ARG A 29 37.42 -10.04 3.19
C ARG A 29 36.59 -10.66 4.29
N LYS A 30 35.44 -10.00 4.60
CA LYS A 30 34.45 -10.52 5.54
C LYS A 30 33.50 -11.50 4.82
N LYS A 31 33.22 -12.63 5.44
CA LYS A 31 32.11 -13.52 5.00
C LYS A 31 30.80 -12.96 5.51
N SER A 32 30.36 -11.81 5.03
CA SER A 32 29.00 -11.34 5.29
C SER A 32 28.01 -12.12 4.42
N LYS A 33 26.88 -12.52 4.98
CA LYS A 33 25.78 -13.02 4.19
C LYS A 33 25.29 -11.87 3.30
N GLN A 34 25.26 -12.11 1.99
CA GLN A 34 24.68 -11.12 1.06
C GLN A 34 23.19 -11.03 1.35
N PHE A 35 22.69 -9.80 1.54
CA PHE A 35 21.27 -9.56 1.69
C PHE A 35 20.59 -9.69 0.32
N TYR A 36 19.51 -10.43 0.29
CA TYR A 36 18.57 -10.49 -0.84
C TYR A 36 17.21 -10.11 -0.31
N HIS A 37 16.55 -9.17 -0.96
CA HIS A 37 15.18 -8.81 -0.63
C HIS A 37 14.29 -10.04 -0.83
N PRO A 38 13.64 -10.57 0.21
CA PRO A 38 12.74 -11.71 0.07
C PRO A 38 11.54 -11.34 -0.81
N ASP A 39 11.06 -12.29 -1.61
CA ASP A 39 9.88 -12.09 -2.43
C ASP A 39 8.64 -12.04 -1.51
N PRO A 40 7.90 -10.92 -1.44
CA PRO A 40 6.69 -10.85 -0.64
C PRO A 40 5.62 -11.81 -1.21
N TYR A 41 4.90 -12.49 -0.31
CA TYR A 41 3.83 -13.39 -0.72
C TYR A 41 2.73 -12.64 -1.48
N GLY A 42 2.27 -13.22 -2.61
CA GLY A 42 1.24 -12.64 -3.46
C GLY A 42 1.70 -11.45 -4.31
N MET A 43 3.00 -11.17 -4.38
CA MET A 43 3.54 -10.11 -5.21
C MET A 43 4.44 -10.62 -6.32
N LYS A 44 4.50 -9.90 -7.42
CA LYS A 44 5.37 -10.16 -8.56
C LYS A 44 6.47 -9.11 -8.65
N PHE A 45 7.66 -9.57 -9.01
CA PHE A 45 8.80 -8.68 -9.25
C PHE A 45 8.66 -7.98 -10.59
N VAL A 46 8.66 -6.65 -10.55
CA VAL A 46 8.69 -5.78 -11.73
C VAL A 46 10.11 -5.25 -11.90
N PRO A 47 10.80 -5.60 -13.00
CA PRO A 47 12.18 -5.18 -13.21
C PRO A 47 12.28 -3.67 -13.48
N GLN A 48 13.43 -3.10 -13.14
CA GLN A 48 13.72 -1.73 -13.56
C GLN A 48 13.80 -1.60 -15.08
N GLY A 49 13.42 -0.44 -15.59
CA GLY A 49 13.51 -0.20 -17.02
C GLY A 49 13.12 1.22 -17.41
N SER A 50 13.11 1.47 -18.70
CA SER A 50 12.67 2.74 -19.29
C SER A 50 11.62 2.49 -20.35
N TYR A 51 10.67 3.39 -20.43
CA TYR A 51 9.60 3.33 -21.41
C TYR A 51 9.06 4.72 -21.73
N THR A 52 8.31 4.84 -22.79
CA THR A 52 7.60 6.08 -23.13
C THR A 52 6.23 6.06 -22.46
N MET A 53 6.08 6.90 -21.44
CA MET A 53 4.85 7.14 -20.70
C MET A 53 3.96 8.13 -21.47
N GLY A 54 2.65 7.92 -21.43
CA GLY A 54 1.66 8.85 -22.01
C GLY A 54 0.93 8.30 -23.20
N VAL A 55 0.44 9.17 -24.05
CA VAL A 55 -0.61 8.96 -25.05
C VAL A 55 -0.45 7.71 -25.90
N GLY A 56 -1.49 6.88 -25.88
CA GLY A 56 -1.71 5.80 -26.85
C GLY A 56 -2.24 6.33 -28.20
N GLY A 57 -2.47 5.41 -29.13
CA GLY A 57 -2.88 5.76 -30.50
C GLY A 57 -4.32 6.27 -30.66
N GLN A 58 -5.15 6.25 -29.62
CA GLN A 58 -6.54 6.73 -29.69
C GLN A 58 -6.69 8.02 -28.91
N ASP A 59 -6.77 9.11 -29.65
CA ASP A 59 -6.74 10.46 -29.09
C ASP A 59 -8.16 10.94 -28.77
N ILE A 60 -8.43 11.15 -27.48
CA ILE A 60 -9.56 11.98 -27.06
C ILE A 60 -9.02 13.38 -26.77
N ALA A 61 -9.83 14.40 -27.05
CA ALA A 61 -9.45 15.82 -27.04
C ALA A 61 -8.72 16.30 -25.75
N SER A 62 -8.93 15.64 -24.62
CA SER A 62 -8.24 15.94 -23.36
C SER A 62 -6.86 15.29 -23.21
N SER A 63 -6.54 14.27 -23.99
CA SER A 63 -5.26 13.55 -23.93
C SER A 63 -4.16 14.27 -24.73
N GLN A 64 -4.52 15.11 -25.70
CA GLN A 64 -3.58 15.90 -26.51
C GLN A 64 -2.77 16.92 -25.71
N ILE A 65 -3.17 17.24 -24.49
CA ILE A 65 -2.48 18.20 -23.62
C ILE A 65 -1.19 17.58 -23.04
N THR A 66 -1.15 16.25 -22.91
CA THR A 66 -0.03 15.54 -22.29
C THR A 66 0.88 14.97 -23.37
N GLN A 67 2.11 15.46 -23.46
CA GLN A 67 3.10 14.94 -24.40
C GLN A 67 3.70 13.61 -23.88
N PRO A 68 3.95 12.63 -24.77
CA PRO A 68 4.66 11.41 -24.41
C PRO A 68 6.06 11.73 -23.87
N LYS A 69 6.47 11.04 -22.81
CA LYS A 69 7.76 11.27 -22.16
C LYS A 69 8.46 9.96 -21.88
N THR A 70 9.73 9.85 -22.27
CA THR A 70 10.55 8.70 -21.88
C THR A 70 10.99 8.84 -20.43
N ILE A 71 10.69 7.84 -19.64
CA ILE A 71 11.00 7.81 -18.22
C ILE A 71 11.67 6.48 -17.84
N SER A 72 12.35 6.50 -16.69
CA SER A 72 12.98 5.32 -16.10
C SER A 72 12.37 5.04 -14.73
N VAL A 73 12.08 3.77 -14.47
CA VAL A 73 11.46 3.30 -13.24
C VAL A 73 12.38 2.28 -12.57
N SER A 74 12.57 2.40 -11.26
CA SER A 74 13.31 1.44 -10.44
C SER A 74 12.51 0.15 -10.26
N SER A 75 13.18 -0.96 -9.92
CA SER A 75 12.52 -2.23 -9.64
C SER A 75 11.69 -2.20 -8.35
N PHE A 76 10.61 -2.92 -8.34
CA PHE A 76 9.69 -3.06 -7.21
C PHE A 76 8.94 -4.39 -7.26
N PHE A 77 8.28 -4.74 -6.17
CA PHE A 77 7.25 -5.78 -6.15
C PHE A 77 5.87 -5.13 -6.23
N MET A 78 4.94 -5.77 -6.92
CA MET A 78 3.54 -5.35 -7.03
C MET A 78 2.63 -6.52 -6.73
N ASP A 79 1.52 -6.29 -6.02
CA ASP A 79 0.49 -7.31 -5.82
C ASP A 79 0.04 -7.88 -7.17
N GLU A 80 -0.01 -9.21 -7.27
CA GLU A 80 -0.35 -9.87 -8.53
C GLU A 80 -1.79 -9.60 -8.97
N THR A 81 -2.68 -9.33 -8.01
CA THR A 81 -4.08 -8.99 -8.22
C THR A 81 -4.43 -7.68 -7.51
N GLU A 82 -5.62 -7.17 -7.74
CA GLU A 82 -6.25 -6.14 -6.89
C GLU A 82 -6.42 -6.68 -5.47
N ILE A 83 -6.38 -5.80 -4.45
CA ILE A 83 -6.65 -6.17 -3.06
C ILE A 83 -8.10 -6.66 -2.95
N THR A 84 -8.27 -7.84 -2.37
CA THR A 84 -9.55 -8.51 -2.21
C THR A 84 -10.33 -8.05 -0.97
N ASN A 85 -11.64 -8.31 -0.95
CA ASN A 85 -12.46 -8.07 0.24
C ASN A 85 -11.94 -8.83 1.47
N ASN A 86 -11.44 -10.05 1.28
CA ASN A 86 -10.86 -10.85 2.38
C ASN A 86 -9.64 -10.18 2.97
N GLU A 87 -8.70 -9.72 2.14
CA GLU A 87 -7.49 -9.04 2.59
C GLU A 87 -7.80 -7.73 3.30
N TYR A 88 -8.70 -6.94 2.74
CA TYR A 88 -9.10 -5.67 3.36
C TYR A 88 -9.85 -5.88 4.69
N ARG A 89 -10.68 -6.94 4.79
CA ARG A 89 -11.33 -7.30 6.07
C ARG A 89 -10.33 -7.66 7.16
N GLN A 90 -9.18 -8.22 6.84
CA GLN A 90 -8.14 -8.47 7.84
C GLN A 90 -7.67 -7.15 8.48
N PHE A 91 -7.55 -6.08 7.70
CA PHE A 91 -7.25 -4.75 8.21
C PHE A 91 -8.36 -4.22 9.10
N VAL A 92 -9.61 -4.24 8.62
CA VAL A 92 -10.78 -3.77 9.39
C VAL A 92 -10.93 -4.55 10.69
N ASN A 93 -10.82 -5.88 10.65
CA ASN A 93 -10.89 -6.72 11.84
C ASN A 93 -9.75 -6.43 12.82
N TRP A 94 -8.53 -6.22 12.31
CA TRP A 94 -7.41 -5.87 13.18
C TRP A 94 -7.63 -4.52 13.89
N VAL A 95 -8.14 -3.52 13.19
CA VAL A 95 -8.47 -2.22 13.79
C VAL A 95 -9.57 -2.38 14.84
N ARG A 96 -10.64 -3.13 14.54
CA ARG A 96 -11.71 -3.47 15.47
C ARG A 96 -11.17 -4.13 16.74
N ASP A 97 -10.35 -5.15 16.58
CA ASP A 97 -9.80 -5.94 17.70
C ASP A 97 -8.81 -5.11 18.51
N SER A 98 -8.07 -4.20 17.87
CA SER A 98 -7.18 -3.24 18.54
C SER A 98 -7.97 -2.27 19.42
N ILE A 99 -9.05 -1.70 18.89
CA ILE A 99 -9.93 -0.78 19.62
C ILE A 99 -10.60 -1.51 20.79
N ALA A 100 -11.12 -2.72 20.56
CA ALA A 100 -11.76 -3.51 21.61
C ALA A 100 -10.78 -3.80 22.76
N ARG A 101 -9.54 -4.23 22.46
CA ARG A 101 -8.53 -4.49 23.49
C ARG A 101 -8.15 -3.21 24.23
N LYS A 102 -8.09 -2.08 23.54
CA LYS A 102 -7.79 -0.80 24.17
C LYS A 102 -8.88 -0.41 25.17
N ILE A 103 -10.15 -0.56 24.80
CA ILE A 103 -11.28 -0.30 25.71
C ILE A 103 -11.22 -1.23 26.93
N LEU A 104 -11.03 -2.53 26.71
CA LEU A 104 -10.95 -3.51 27.80
C LEU A 104 -9.70 -3.32 28.67
N SER A 105 -8.63 -2.73 28.16
CA SER A 105 -7.43 -2.39 28.91
C SER A 105 -7.61 -1.18 29.84
N GLU A 106 -8.69 -0.42 29.68
CA GLU A 106 -9.08 0.68 30.56
C GLU A 106 -10.12 0.23 31.61
N GLY A 107 -10.67 -0.99 31.49
CA GLY A 107 -11.70 -1.58 32.35
C GLY A 107 -11.15 -2.40 33.50
N GLU A 108 -12.05 -3.20 34.12
CA GLU A 108 -11.74 -3.99 35.33
C GLU A 108 -10.64 -5.05 35.12
N ASN A 109 -10.48 -5.58 33.91
CA ASN A 109 -9.50 -6.63 33.56
C ASN A 109 -8.28 -6.07 32.79
N ALA A 110 -7.87 -4.84 33.05
CA ALA A 110 -6.82 -4.13 32.30
C ALA A 110 -5.53 -4.93 32.11
N ASP A 111 -5.06 -5.63 33.15
CA ASP A 111 -3.79 -6.37 33.13
C ASP A 111 -3.81 -7.58 32.18
N ALA A 112 -4.98 -8.14 31.85
CA ALA A 112 -5.08 -9.24 30.90
C ALA A 112 -4.83 -8.80 29.45
N TYR A 113 -5.16 -7.55 29.13
CA TYR A 113 -5.08 -7.00 27.77
C TYR A 113 -3.82 -6.17 27.51
N LEU A 114 -2.95 -6.01 28.53
CA LEU A 114 -1.70 -5.26 28.44
C LEU A 114 -0.49 -6.13 28.76
N ILE A 115 0.58 -5.99 27.99
CA ILE A 115 1.89 -6.54 28.27
C ILE A 115 2.78 -5.38 28.72
N ARG A 116 3.20 -5.40 29.99
CA ARG A 116 4.05 -4.37 30.61
C ARG A 116 5.54 -4.69 30.53
N GLU A 117 5.88 -5.97 30.53
CA GLU A 117 7.24 -6.46 30.54
C GLU A 117 7.54 -7.25 29.24
N ASN A 118 8.74 -7.10 28.73
CA ASN A 118 9.19 -7.91 27.60
C ASN A 118 9.37 -9.38 28.06
N PRO A 119 8.60 -10.32 27.50
CA PRO A 119 8.64 -11.72 27.94
C PRO A 119 10.00 -12.41 27.70
N LYS A 120 10.88 -11.81 26.87
CA LYS A 120 12.21 -12.36 26.56
C LYS A 120 13.33 -11.75 27.40
N THR A 121 13.26 -10.45 27.71
CA THR A 121 14.32 -9.71 28.41
C THR A 121 13.97 -9.39 29.87
N GLY A 122 12.69 -9.42 30.24
CA GLY A 122 12.21 -9.00 31.57
C GLY A 122 12.29 -7.49 31.80
N GLU A 123 12.55 -6.71 30.77
CA GLU A 123 12.57 -5.25 30.86
C GLU A 123 11.16 -4.71 30.73
N GLU A 124 10.81 -3.71 31.57
CA GLU A 124 9.54 -3.01 31.44
C GLU A 124 9.52 -2.14 30.18
N TYR A 125 8.38 -2.12 29.49
CA TYR A 125 8.16 -1.20 28.38
C TYR A 125 7.79 0.18 28.90
N ASP A 126 8.32 1.23 28.27
CA ASP A 126 7.96 2.63 28.58
C ASP A 126 6.46 2.87 28.42
N GLU A 127 5.86 2.24 27.42
CA GLU A 127 4.41 2.22 27.20
C GLU A 127 3.93 0.75 27.10
N PRO A 128 2.86 0.36 27.83
CA PRO A 128 2.31 -0.99 27.74
C PRO A 128 1.85 -1.35 26.31
N ILE A 129 2.14 -2.57 25.91
CA ILE A 129 1.76 -3.08 24.58
C ILE A 129 0.49 -3.92 24.70
N LEU A 130 -0.43 -3.79 23.71
CA LEU A 130 -1.64 -4.61 23.67
C LEU A 130 -1.32 -6.11 23.57
N ASN A 131 -1.94 -6.90 24.44
CA ASN A 131 -1.85 -8.34 24.42
C ASN A 131 -2.82 -8.91 23.37
N TRP A 132 -2.25 -9.52 22.34
CA TRP A 132 -3.02 -10.14 21.24
C TRP A 132 -3.35 -11.60 21.48
N GLU A 133 -2.77 -12.23 22.51
CA GLU A 133 -3.02 -13.65 22.85
C GLU A 133 -4.31 -13.83 23.65
N THR A 134 -4.70 -12.81 24.41
CA THR A 134 -5.95 -12.83 25.18
C THR A 134 -7.16 -12.74 24.26
N GLU A 135 -8.12 -13.64 24.44
CA GLU A 135 -9.40 -13.59 23.73
C GLU A 135 -10.21 -12.36 24.17
N ILE A 136 -10.92 -11.75 23.22
CA ILE A 136 -11.76 -10.58 23.47
C ILE A 136 -13.12 -11.06 23.97
N ASP A 137 -13.52 -10.58 25.14
CA ASP A 137 -14.88 -10.77 25.63
C ASP A 137 -15.85 -9.79 24.94
N TRP A 138 -16.43 -10.22 23.82
CA TRP A 138 -17.39 -9.43 23.05
C TRP A 138 -18.73 -9.21 23.78
N GLY A 139 -18.94 -9.86 24.92
CA GLY A 139 -20.16 -9.71 25.73
C GLY A 139 -20.03 -8.70 26.84
N SER A 140 -18.87 -8.06 27.04
CA SER A 140 -18.65 -7.10 28.10
C SER A 140 -19.49 -5.83 27.92
N ASP A 141 -20.00 -5.28 29.01
CA ASP A 141 -20.81 -4.07 29.03
C ASP A 141 -20.00 -2.86 28.53
N GLU A 142 -18.69 -2.84 28.80
CA GLU A 142 -17.76 -1.78 28.36
C GLU A 142 -17.68 -1.72 26.83
N LEU A 143 -17.61 -2.86 26.13
CA LEU A 143 -17.64 -2.90 24.68
C LEU A 143 -19.02 -2.58 24.13
N GLU A 144 -20.09 -3.00 24.81
CA GLU A 144 -21.45 -2.71 24.35
C GLU A 144 -21.71 -1.20 24.33
N GLU A 145 -21.31 -0.49 25.35
CA GLU A 145 -21.46 0.98 25.41
C GLU A 145 -20.52 1.71 24.45
N ALA A 146 -19.27 1.28 24.37
CA ALA A 146 -18.25 2.00 23.62
C ALA A 146 -18.25 1.68 22.12
N LEU A 147 -18.50 0.45 21.70
CA LEU A 147 -18.23 0.00 20.31
C LEU A 147 -19.48 -0.40 19.52
N TYR A 148 -20.56 -0.82 20.19
CA TYR A 148 -21.76 -1.25 19.49
C TYR A 148 -22.69 -0.08 19.13
N LEU A 149 -23.60 -0.34 18.18
CA LEU A 149 -24.68 0.58 17.84
C LEU A 149 -25.63 0.76 19.03
N PRO A 150 -26.09 1.98 19.32
CA PRO A 150 -27.13 2.21 20.32
C PRO A 150 -28.41 1.44 19.94
N GLU A 151 -29.20 1.05 20.93
CA GLU A 151 -30.40 0.22 20.73
C GLU A 151 -31.36 0.77 19.68
N GLY A 152 -31.54 2.09 19.63
CA GLY A 152 -32.43 2.74 18.67
C GLY A 152 -31.98 2.68 17.19
N GLU A 153 -30.72 2.33 16.93
CA GLU A 153 -30.15 2.20 15.61
C GLU A 153 -29.99 0.73 15.16
N ARG A 154 -30.29 -0.24 16.04
CA ARG A 154 -30.11 -1.69 15.78
C ARG A 154 -31.23 -2.21 14.90
N PHE A 155 -30.86 -2.79 13.76
CA PHE A 155 -31.82 -3.50 12.91
C PHE A 155 -32.20 -4.85 13.54
N LEU A 156 -33.50 -5.08 13.77
CA LEU A 156 -34.04 -6.29 14.43
C LEU A 156 -33.36 -6.61 15.78
N ASN A 157 -33.01 -5.61 16.57
CA ASN A 157 -32.31 -5.71 17.86
C ASN A 157 -30.98 -6.50 17.80
N ARG A 158 -30.38 -6.61 16.63
CA ARG A 158 -29.07 -7.27 16.49
C ARG A 158 -27.97 -6.39 17.07
N LYS A 159 -27.11 -6.98 17.88
CA LYS A 159 -25.89 -6.32 18.33
C LYS A 159 -24.91 -6.24 17.16
N GLU A 160 -24.69 -5.06 16.62
CA GLU A 160 -23.78 -4.79 15.52
C GLU A 160 -22.78 -3.72 15.94
N ILE A 161 -21.53 -3.90 15.51
CA ILE A 161 -20.48 -2.93 15.80
C ILE A 161 -20.71 -1.67 14.96
N ASP A 162 -20.57 -0.51 15.60
CA ASP A 162 -20.67 0.78 14.91
C ASP A 162 -19.46 1.03 14.02
N ALA A 163 -19.63 0.86 12.72
CA ALA A 163 -18.59 1.09 11.74
C ALA A 163 -17.98 2.51 11.80
N ARG A 164 -18.73 3.49 12.30
CA ARG A 164 -18.26 4.89 12.47
C ARG A 164 -17.15 5.02 13.52
N LYS A 165 -17.07 4.06 14.45
CA LYS A 165 -16.09 4.02 15.54
C LYS A 165 -14.79 3.31 15.16
N LEU A 166 -14.74 2.65 14.00
CA LEU A 166 -13.56 1.94 13.50
C LEU A 166 -12.54 2.91 12.92
N ILE A 167 -11.88 3.63 13.79
CA ILE A 167 -10.90 4.66 13.43
C ILE A 167 -9.49 4.11 13.63
N TYR A 168 -8.71 4.11 12.57
CA TYR A 168 -7.29 3.79 12.59
C TYR A 168 -6.47 5.07 12.66
N GLU A 169 -5.59 5.15 13.63
CA GLU A 169 -4.62 6.23 13.80
C GLU A 169 -3.25 5.73 13.39
N TYR A 170 -2.58 6.46 12.52
CA TYR A 170 -1.26 6.09 12.01
C TYR A 170 -0.35 7.29 11.82
N PHE A 171 0.95 7.02 11.90
CA PHE A 171 1.97 8.02 11.69
C PHE A 171 2.64 7.80 10.34
N TRP A 172 3.01 8.89 9.69
CA TRP A 172 3.77 8.85 8.46
C TRP A 172 4.72 10.05 8.39
N ILE A 173 5.79 9.91 7.59
CA ILE A 173 6.80 10.95 7.43
C ILE A 173 6.54 11.71 6.13
N ASP A 174 6.34 13.02 6.24
CA ASP A 174 6.32 13.91 5.07
C ASP A 174 7.76 14.11 4.59
N LEU A 175 8.21 13.25 3.68
CA LEU A 175 9.56 13.28 3.14
C LEU A 175 9.86 14.56 2.35
N GLN A 176 8.85 15.19 1.74
CA GLN A 176 9.02 16.46 1.04
C GLN A 176 9.31 17.58 2.05
N ALA A 177 8.57 17.63 3.14
CA ALA A 177 8.86 18.55 4.23
C ALA A 177 10.22 18.27 4.85
N ALA A 178 10.52 17.00 5.18
CA ALA A 178 11.78 16.59 5.77
C ALA A 178 13.00 16.94 4.90
N ALA A 179 12.85 16.93 3.56
CA ALA A 179 13.92 17.25 2.62
C ALA A 179 14.24 18.75 2.51
N ARG A 180 13.37 19.64 3.00
CA ARG A 180 13.61 21.09 2.95
C ARG A 180 14.78 21.47 3.84
N LYS A 181 15.61 22.41 3.37
CA LYS A 181 16.78 22.90 4.14
C LYS A 181 16.40 23.42 5.53
N GLU A 182 15.23 24.01 5.65
CA GLU A 182 14.70 24.57 6.90
C GLU A 182 14.55 23.51 8.00
N PHE A 183 14.33 22.24 7.59
CA PHE A 183 14.03 21.12 8.47
C PHE A 183 15.17 20.11 8.60
N ARG A 184 16.28 20.32 7.88
CA ARG A 184 17.45 19.44 8.02
C ARG A 184 18.13 19.67 9.34
N ASP A 185 18.34 18.60 10.06
CA ASP A 185 19.16 18.58 11.26
C ASP A 185 20.63 18.40 10.84
N ASP A 186 21.28 19.50 10.49
CA ASP A 186 22.71 19.50 10.20
C ASP A 186 23.45 19.56 11.56
N ALA A 187 23.69 18.40 12.15
CA ALA A 187 24.48 18.28 13.40
C ALA A 187 25.91 18.87 13.28
N ASP A 188 26.41 19.00 12.06
CA ASP A 188 27.76 19.53 11.76
C ASP A 188 27.79 21.04 11.46
N ARG A 189 26.66 21.71 11.43
CA ARG A 189 26.66 23.15 11.15
C ARG A 189 26.63 23.93 12.44
N THR A 190 27.74 24.63 12.67
CA THR A 190 27.89 25.68 13.66
C THR A 190 26.64 26.56 13.77
N ASN A 191 26.39 27.09 14.95
CA ASN A 191 25.25 27.87 15.45
C ASN A 191 24.49 28.80 14.47
N ALA A 192 24.99 29.05 13.28
CA ALA A 192 24.33 29.83 12.24
C ALA A 192 23.12 29.12 11.58
N SER A 193 23.07 27.79 11.64
CA SER A 193 21.99 27.00 11.03
C SER A 193 20.69 27.03 11.85
N PHE A 194 20.81 27.28 13.17
CA PHE A 194 19.65 27.40 14.06
C PHE A 194 18.90 28.74 13.90
N ALA A 195 19.56 29.77 13.39
CA ALA A 195 18.96 31.08 13.21
C ALA A 195 17.85 31.13 12.15
N ASN A 196 17.81 30.17 11.22
CA ASN A 196 16.86 30.12 10.11
C ASN A 196 15.74 29.07 10.30
N ARG A 197 15.64 28.42 11.46
CA ARG A 197 14.51 27.53 11.74
C ARG A 197 13.25 28.35 12.02
N PRO A 198 12.08 27.90 11.53
CA PRO A 198 10.82 28.48 11.97
C PRO A 198 10.74 28.51 13.49
N GLN A 199 10.32 29.63 14.05
CA GLN A 199 10.25 29.86 15.49
C GLN A 199 9.36 28.77 16.14
N GLY A 200 9.92 27.97 17.04
CA GLY A 200 9.21 26.87 17.73
C GLY A 200 9.57 25.45 17.27
N MET A 201 10.51 25.28 16.32
CA MET A 201 10.90 23.97 15.83
C MET A 201 12.10 23.42 16.62
N THR A 202 11.84 22.52 17.56
CA THR A 202 12.85 21.92 18.42
C THR A 202 13.17 20.47 18.08
N ASP A 203 12.32 19.79 17.28
CA ASP A 203 12.41 18.36 17.01
C ASP A 203 11.89 17.97 15.61
N ARG A 204 11.78 16.68 15.36
CA ARG A 204 11.30 16.09 14.10
C ARG A 204 9.78 16.05 13.94
N SER A 205 9.02 16.47 14.95
CA SER A 205 7.55 16.38 14.94
C SER A 205 6.88 17.14 13.80
N VAL A 206 7.56 18.15 13.25
CA VAL A 206 7.02 19.01 12.18
C VAL A 206 6.72 18.22 10.89
N TYR A 207 7.52 17.20 10.56
CA TYR A 207 7.31 16.38 9.38
C TYR A 207 6.81 14.96 9.68
N ILE A 208 6.68 14.59 10.95
CA ILE A 208 5.94 13.40 11.36
C ILE A 208 4.47 13.80 11.45
N LYS A 209 3.66 13.25 10.60
CA LYS A 209 2.22 13.50 10.54
C LYS A 209 1.47 12.37 11.21
N ASN A 210 0.40 12.72 11.90
CA ASN A 210 -0.56 11.78 12.48
C ASN A 210 -1.90 11.99 11.78
N ASP A 211 -2.40 10.93 11.16
CA ASP A 211 -3.69 10.93 10.49
C ASP A 211 -4.64 9.91 11.15
N ARG A 212 -5.92 10.25 11.18
CA ARG A 212 -6.99 9.41 11.70
C ARG A 212 -8.00 9.16 10.59
N ILE A 213 -8.28 7.88 10.34
CA ILE A 213 -9.21 7.51 9.28
C ILE A 213 -10.17 6.42 9.74
N ASN A 214 -11.43 6.53 9.33
CA ASN A 214 -12.37 5.42 9.42
C ASN A 214 -11.97 4.38 8.36
N VAL A 215 -11.74 3.12 8.78
CA VAL A 215 -11.25 2.07 7.89
C VAL A 215 -12.36 1.31 7.17
N TYR A 216 -13.61 1.52 7.57
CA TYR A 216 -14.73 0.80 7.02
C TYR A 216 -15.05 1.28 5.59
N PRO A 217 -15.14 0.38 4.59
CA PRO A 217 -15.51 0.78 3.23
C PRO A 217 -16.90 1.39 3.19
N ASP A 218 -17.16 2.27 2.25
CA ASP A 218 -18.50 2.77 1.96
C ASP A 218 -19.30 1.66 1.26
N THR A 219 -20.10 0.95 2.03
CA THR A 219 -20.98 -0.11 1.52
C THR A 219 -22.15 0.43 0.70
N LEU A 220 -22.46 1.73 0.84
CA LEU A 220 -23.52 2.40 0.06
C LEU A 220 -23.03 2.85 -1.32
N ALA A 221 -21.75 2.72 -1.64
CA ALA A 221 -21.18 3.11 -2.92
C ALA A 221 -21.92 2.45 -4.11
N TRP A 222 -22.36 1.19 -3.94
CA TRP A 222 -23.17 0.50 -4.95
C TRP A 222 -24.52 1.16 -5.19
N ILE A 223 -25.20 1.60 -4.15
CA ILE A 223 -26.52 2.27 -4.23
C ILE A 223 -26.36 3.67 -4.83
N HIS A 224 -25.30 4.39 -4.46
CA HIS A 224 -25.02 5.71 -5.00
C HIS A 224 -24.79 5.71 -6.51
N ASP A 225 -24.03 4.72 -6.99
CA ASP A 225 -23.69 4.63 -8.40
C ASP A 225 -24.79 3.91 -9.22
N TYR A 226 -25.61 3.04 -8.57
CA TYR A 226 -26.66 2.22 -9.19
C TYR A 226 -27.94 2.20 -8.38
N ALA A 227 -28.65 3.31 -8.37
CA ALA A 227 -29.90 3.51 -7.59
C ALA A 227 -31.03 2.51 -7.89
N TYR A 228 -30.94 1.73 -8.96
CA TYR A 228 -31.97 0.74 -9.34
C TYR A 228 -31.73 -0.67 -8.82
N SER A 229 -30.64 -0.89 -8.06
CA SER A 229 -30.18 -2.22 -7.66
C SER A 229 -30.32 -2.51 -6.17
N PHE A 230 -31.30 -1.94 -5.49
CA PHE A 230 -31.49 -2.09 -4.04
C PHE A 230 -31.65 -3.53 -3.56
N ASN A 231 -32.25 -4.40 -4.38
CA ASN A 231 -32.51 -5.80 -4.03
C ASN A 231 -31.41 -6.78 -4.48
N ASP A 232 -30.33 -6.26 -5.05
CA ASP A 232 -29.25 -7.10 -5.52
C ASP A 232 -28.39 -7.52 -4.31
N PRO A 233 -28.13 -8.83 -4.07
CA PRO A 233 -27.28 -9.31 -2.97
C PRO A 233 -25.90 -8.68 -2.94
N LEU A 234 -25.35 -8.36 -4.10
CA LEU A 234 -24.08 -7.69 -4.25
C LEU A 234 -24.11 -6.26 -3.64
N THR A 235 -25.23 -5.56 -3.76
CA THR A 235 -25.38 -4.20 -3.21
C THR A 235 -25.36 -4.18 -1.68
N GLU A 236 -25.95 -5.21 -1.05
CA GLU A 236 -26.10 -5.25 0.40
C GLU A 236 -24.94 -5.95 1.13
N LYS A 237 -24.34 -6.98 0.49
CA LYS A 237 -23.46 -7.93 1.17
C LYS A 237 -22.07 -8.04 0.57
N TYR A 238 -21.73 -7.21 -0.40
CA TYR A 238 -20.46 -7.34 -1.15
C TYR A 238 -19.23 -7.40 -0.26
N PHE A 239 -19.14 -6.55 0.75
CA PHE A 239 -17.96 -6.51 1.61
C PHE A 239 -17.93 -7.63 2.65
N TRP A 240 -19.10 -8.08 3.14
CA TRP A 240 -19.16 -8.97 4.30
C TRP A 240 -19.33 -10.44 4.00
N HIS A 241 -19.95 -10.76 2.87
CA HIS A 241 -20.31 -12.15 2.62
C HIS A 241 -19.12 -12.90 2.01
N VAL A 242 -18.86 -14.12 2.53
CA VAL A 242 -17.75 -14.99 2.08
C VAL A 242 -17.80 -15.33 0.58
N ALA A 243 -18.96 -15.27 -0.05
CA ALA A 243 -19.09 -15.44 -1.49
C ALA A 243 -18.31 -14.40 -2.30
N TYR A 244 -18.02 -13.25 -1.72
CA TYR A 244 -17.27 -12.16 -2.34
C TYR A 244 -15.84 -12.00 -1.78
N ASP A 245 -15.32 -13.03 -1.08
CA ASP A 245 -13.98 -12.97 -0.48
C ASP A 245 -12.87 -12.67 -1.47
N HIS A 246 -12.93 -13.30 -2.62
CA HIS A 246 -11.95 -13.16 -3.70
C HIS A 246 -12.30 -12.11 -4.76
N TYR A 247 -13.27 -11.28 -4.49
CA TYR A 247 -13.59 -10.14 -5.33
C TYR A 247 -12.78 -8.92 -4.88
N PRO A 248 -12.47 -7.97 -5.80
CA PRO A 248 -11.71 -6.79 -5.44
C PRO A 248 -12.46 -5.94 -4.42
N VAL A 249 -11.77 -5.37 -3.45
CA VAL A 249 -12.38 -4.40 -2.53
C VAL A 249 -12.75 -3.13 -3.27
N VAL A 250 -13.96 -2.65 -3.06
CA VAL A 250 -14.49 -1.38 -3.60
C VAL A 250 -15.17 -0.58 -2.50
N GLY A 251 -15.55 0.67 -2.78
CA GLY A 251 -16.06 1.55 -1.75
C GLY A 251 -14.97 2.07 -0.79
N VAL A 252 -13.72 2.02 -1.22
CA VAL A 252 -12.58 2.55 -0.49
C VAL A 252 -12.07 3.83 -1.15
N ASN A 253 -11.85 4.86 -0.35
CA ASN A 253 -11.24 6.09 -0.82
C ASN A 253 -9.70 6.00 -0.78
N TRP A 254 -9.04 6.98 -1.39
CA TRP A 254 -7.58 7.01 -1.49
C TRP A 254 -6.88 7.00 -0.11
N ASN A 255 -7.42 7.72 0.87
CA ASN A 255 -6.85 7.77 2.21
C ASN A 255 -6.94 6.40 2.91
N GLN A 256 -8.05 5.67 2.73
CA GLN A 256 -8.23 4.32 3.26
C GLN A 256 -7.26 3.32 2.60
N ALA A 257 -7.09 3.40 1.27
CA ALA A 257 -6.13 2.56 0.55
C ALA A 257 -4.69 2.81 1.04
N ARG A 258 -4.32 4.07 1.26
CA ARG A 258 -3.03 4.46 1.83
C ARG A 258 -2.85 3.93 3.26
N ALA A 259 -3.87 4.07 4.10
CA ALA A 259 -3.84 3.57 5.48
C ALA A 259 -3.64 2.04 5.53
N PHE A 260 -4.29 1.29 4.62
CA PHE A 260 -4.06 -0.14 4.46
C PHE A 260 -2.59 -0.47 4.17
N CYS A 261 -1.96 0.26 3.24
CA CYS A 261 -0.54 0.05 2.91
C CYS A 261 0.37 0.27 4.14
N ILE A 262 0.11 1.31 4.93
CA ILE A 262 0.87 1.61 6.15
C ILE A 262 0.67 0.50 7.19
N TRP A 263 -0.57 0.10 7.43
CA TRP A 263 -0.88 -1.02 8.32
C TRP A 263 -0.17 -2.32 7.91
N ARG A 264 -0.17 -2.65 6.60
CA ARG A 264 0.52 -3.84 6.05
C ARG A 264 2.03 -3.75 6.31
N THR A 265 2.62 -2.56 6.17
CA THR A 265 4.03 -2.29 6.47
C THR A 265 4.36 -2.51 7.95
N GLU A 266 3.55 -1.94 8.84
CA GLU A 266 3.73 -2.11 10.30
C GLU A 266 3.64 -3.57 10.71
N LYS A 267 2.68 -4.31 10.17
CA LYS A 267 2.52 -5.74 10.41
C LYS A 267 3.74 -6.54 9.97
N LEU A 268 4.24 -6.30 8.76
CA LEU A 268 5.42 -6.97 8.24
C LEU A 268 6.64 -6.67 9.10
N ASN A 269 6.93 -5.39 9.35
CA ASN A 269 8.11 -4.99 10.09
C ASN A 269 8.05 -5.43 11.56
N LYS A 270 6.87 -5.45 12.19
CA LYS A 270 6.68 -6.04 13.52
C LYS A 270 6.97 -7.54 13.53
N HIS A 271 6.55 -8.26 12.50
CA HIS A 271 6.86 -9.68 12.37
C HIS A 271 8.37 -9.92 12.18
N LEU A 272 9.01 -9.16 11.29
CA LEU A 272 10.46 -9.28 11.05
C LEU A 272 11.27 -8.93 12.30
N SER A 273 10.92 -7.87 13.02
CA SER A 273 11.62 -7.48 14.27
C SER A 273 11.49 -8.51 15.39
N SER A 274 10.47 -9.38 15.34
CA SER A 274 10.33 -10.49 16.27
C SER A 274 11.27 -11.67 15.95
N GLN A 275 11.81 -11.73 14.74
CA GLN A 275 12.77 -12.74 14.29
C GLN A 275 14.19 -12.24 14.53
N LYS A 276 15.07 -13.15 14.91
CA LYS A 276 16.47 -12.82 15.17
C LYS A 276 17.21 -12.55 13.85
N ASP A 277 17.94 -11.44 13.78
CA ASP A 277 18.77 -11.03 12.65
C ASP A 277 18.01 -10.63 11.37
N GLU A 278 16.70 -10.38 11.45
CA GLU A 278 15.92 -9.86 10.33
C GLU A 278 15.92 -8.32 10.32
N MET A 279 16.09 -7.74 9.13
CA MET A 279 16.06 -6.29 8.93
C MET A 279 14.66 -5.87 8.49
N SER A 280 14.22 -4.68 8.92
CA SER A 280 13.01 -4.07 8.39
C SER A 280 13.11 -3.85 6.88
N LEU A 281 12.00 -4.09 6.19
CA LEU A 281 11.88 -3.89 4.74
C LEU A 281 11.28 -2.52 4.43
N THR A 282 11.32 -2.17 3.15
CA THR A 282 10.67 -0.97 2.61
C THR A 282 9.16 -1.00 2.80
N GLU A 283 8.57 0.18 2.87
CA GLU A 283 7.15 0.35 3.08
C GLU A 283 6.33 -0.11 1.87
N PHE A 284 5.21 -0.79 2.14
CA PHE A 284 4.15 -0.93 1.15
C PHE A 284 3.50 0.43 0.91
N ARG A 285 3.19 0.72 -0.33
CA ARG A 285 2.51 1.95 -0.71
C ARG A 285 1.69 1.75 -1.98
N LEU A 286 0.85 2.70 -2.31
CA LEU A 286 0.23 2.75 -3.62
C LEU A 286 1.31 2.97 -4.71
N PRO A 287 1.15 2.39 -5.90
CA PRO A 287 2.04 2.64 -7.02
C PRO A 287 1.95 4.10 -7.45
N THR A 288 3.05 4.68 -7.88
CA THR A 288 2.99 5.92 -8.66
C THR A 288 2.32 5.64 -10.00
N GLU A 289 1.82 6.67 -10.64
CA GLU A 289 1.25 6.54 -11.98
C GLU A 289 2.23 5.90 -12.98
N ALA A 290 3.49 6.28 -12.89
CA ALA A 290 4.57 5.75 -13.72
C ALA A 290 4.87 4.26 -13.45
N GLU A 291 4.93 3.87 -12.18
CA GLU A 291 5.13 2.46 -11.79
C GLU A 291 3.95 1.59 -12.22
N TRP A 292 2.73 2.11 -12.07
CA TRP A 292 1.53 1.41 -12.48
C TRP A 292 1.51 1.16 -14.00
N GLU A 293 1.78 2.21 -14.82
CA GLU A 293 1.79 2.07 -16.28
C GLU A 293 2.92 1.14 -16.74
N TRP A 294 4.12 1.21 -16.13
CA TRP A 294 5.22 0.30 -16.41
C TRP A 294 4.82 -1.15 -16.12
N ALA A 295 4.22 -1.40 -14.95
CA ALA A 295 3.73 -2.72 -14.55
C ALA A 295 2.65 -3.25 -15.51
N ALA A 296 1.69 -2.40 -15.88
CA ALA A 296 0.62 -2.76 -16.80
C ALA A 296 1.13 -3.15 -18.19
N ARG A 297 2.19 -2.48 -18.67
CA ARG A 297 2.80 -2.80 -19.97
C ARG A 297 3.46 -4.18 -20.01
N GLY A 298 3.84 -4.76 -18.87
CA GLY A 298 4.44 -6.11 -18.82
C GLY A 298 5.72 -6.26 -19.64
N GLY A 299 6.45 -5.16 -19.91
CA GLY A 299 7.62 -5.15 -20.82
C GLY A 299 7.30 -4.88 -22.29
N ASN A 300 6.04 -4.78 -22.66
CA ASN A 300 5.61 -4.48 -24.03
C ASN A 300 5.59 -2.97 -24.28
N HIS A 301 6.44 -2.50 -25.15
CA HIS A 301 6.49 -1.09 -25.51
C HIS A 301 5.36 -0.74 -26.51
N LEU A 302 4.72 0.41 -26.28
CA LEU A 302 3.74 1.03 -27.18
C LEU A 302 2.42 0.24 -27.41
N ASN A 303 2.21 -0.87 -26.76
CA ASN A 303 0.96 -1.60 -26.84
C ASN A 303 -0.14 -0.88 -26.03
N PRO A 304 -1.38 -0.79 -26.57
CA PRO A 304 -2.46 -0.12 -25.85
C PRO A 304 -2.97 -0.89 -24.64
N TYR A 305 -2.91 -2.23 -24.65
CA TYR A 305 -3.43 -3.07 -23.60
C TYR A 305 -2.35 -3.95 -22.95
N PRO A 306 -2.57 -4.43 -21.70
CA PRO A 306 -1.59 -5.24 -20.97
C PRO A 306 -1.22 -6.57 -21.65
N TRP A 307 -2.12 -7.13 -22.44
CA TRP A 307 -1.93 -8.39 -23.20
C TRP A 307 -1.21 -8.21 -24.54
N GLY A 308 -0.78 -7.01 -24.87
CA GLY A 308 0.13 -6.76 -26.00
C GLY A 308 -0.52 -6.52 -27.36
N GLY A 309 -1.81 -6.72 -27.53
CA GLY A 309 -2.51 -6.51 -28.80
C GLY A 309 -3.37 -5.26 -28.84
N PRO A 310 -3.87 -4.85 -30.01
CA PRO A 310 -4.77 -3.69 -30.13
C PRO A 310 -6.26 -4.06 -29.90
N TYR A 311 -6.57 -5.35 -29.71
CA TYR A 311 -7.93 -5.84 -29.61
C TYR A 311 -8.28 -6.19 -28.17
N THR A 312 -9.53 -5.99 -27.80
CA THR A 312 -10.08 -6.38 -26.49
C THR A 312 -10.57 -7.85 -26.45
N ARG A 313 -10.44 -8.57 -27.58
CA ARG A 313 -10.81 -9.97 -27.73
C ARG A 313 -9.64 -10.79 -28.25
N ASN A 314 -9.59 -12.05 -27.81
CA ASN A 314 -8.65 -13.03 -28.33
C ASN A 314 -9.10 -13.60 -29.70
N GLU A 315 -8.30 -14.49 -30.28
CA GLU A 315 -8.57 -15.15 -31.57
C GLU A 315 -9.88 -15.95 -31.56
N ASN A 316 -10.33 -16.43 -30.41
CA ASN A 316 -11.58 -17.17 -30.25
C ASN A 316 -12.80 -16.25 -30.09
N GLY A 317 -12.59 -14.93 -30.05
CA GLY A 317 -13.63 -13.94 -29.88
C GLY A 317 -14.00 -13.65 -28.41
N CYS A 318 -13.32 -14.29 -27.43
CA CYS A 318 -13.56 -14.05 -25.99
C CYS A 318 -12.93 -12.74 -25.54
N PHE A 319 -13.57 -12.03 -24.62
CA PHE A 319 -13.01 -10.82 -24.02
C PHE A 319 -11.75 -11.14 -23.19
N LEU A 320 -10.83 -10.19 -23.13
CA LEU A 320 -9.56 -10.29 -22.40
C LEU A 320 -9.58 -9.49 -21.08
N ALA A 321 -10.66 -8.80 -20.78
CA ALA A 321 -10.85 -8.03 -19.57
C ALA A 321 -12.33 -7.87 -19.25
N ASN A 322 -12.64 -7.52 -18.00
CA ASN A 322 -13.98 -7.19 -17.53
C ASN A 322 -14.26 -5.70 -17.72
N PHE A 323 -15.07 -5.34 -18.69
CA PHE A 323 -15.41 -3.95 -19.01
C PHE A 323 -16.80 -3.85 -19.66
N LYS A 324 -17.29 -2.65 -19.86
CA LYS A 324 -18.57 -2.39 -20.53
C LYS A 324 -18.40 -2.40 -22.05
N PRO A 325 -18.81 -3.43 -22.77
CA PRO A 325 -18.82 -3.42 -24.23
C PRO A 325 -19.83 -2.38 -24.75
N LEU A 326 -19.51 -1.69 -25.83
CA LEU A 326 -20.36 -0.67 -26.43
C LEU A 326 -21.72 -1.19 -26.90
N ARG A 327 -21.78 -2.46 -27.32
CA ARG A 327 -23.00 -3.13 -27.79
C ARG A 327 -22.97 -4.59 -27.43
N GLY A 328 -24.15 -5.17 -27.19
CA GLY A 328 -24.32 -6.61 -27.10
C GLY A 328 -24.51 -7.13 -25.68
N ASN A 329 -24.09 -8.35 -25.48
CA ASN A 329 -24.22 -9.06 -24.22
C ASN A 329 -23.13 -8.63 -23.25
N TYR A 330 -23.51 -7.91 -22.18
CA TYR A 330 -22.56 -7.47 -21.14
C TYR A 330 -21.99 -8.59 -20.30
N VAL A 331 -22.62 -9.77 -20.33
CA VAL A 331 -22.21 -10.96 -19.57
C VAL A 331 -21.41 -11.95 -20.43
N ALA A 332 -21.15 -11.63 -21.70
CA ALA A 332 -20.31 -12.49 -22.53
C ALA A 332 -18.88 -12.51 -21.97
N ASP A 333 -18.36 -13.70 -21.73
CA ASP A 333 -17.01 -13.97 -21.26
C ASP A 333 -16.63 -13.32 -19.90
N GLY A 334 -17.59 -12.81 -19.13
CA GLY A 334 -17.28 -12.12 -17.88
C GLY A 334 -18.49 -11.79 -17.01
N GLY A 335 -18.31 -10.84 -16.16
CA GLY A 335 -19.31 -10.39 -15.22
C GLY A 335 -20.05 -9.15 -15.68
N LEU A 336 -21.29 -9.04 -15.25
CA LEU A 336 -22.06 -7.80 -15.37
C LEU A 336 -21.46 -6.66 -14.54
N ARG A 337 -20.73 -6.99 -13.48
CA ARG A 337 -20.07 -6.11 -12.51
C ARG A 337 -18.69 -6.67 -12.19
N THR A 338 -18.16 -6.41 -10.98
CA THR A 338 -16.89 -6.99 -10.53
C THR A 338 -16.87 -8.51 -10.61
N LEU A 339 -15.72 -9.07 -10.93
CA LEU A 339 -15.43 -10.51 -10.94
C LEU A 339 -14.39 -10.85 -9.88
N ILE A 340 -14.23 -12.16 -9.67
CA ILE A 340 -13.12 -12.71 -8.87
C ILE A 340 -11.81 -12.23 -9.50
N VAL A 341 -10.88 -11.78 -8.66
CA VAL A 341 -9.55 -11.34 -9.12
C VAL A 341 -8.81 -12.48 -9.83
N GLY A 342 -8.02 -12.15 -10.83
CA GLY A 342 -7.28 -13.15 -11.61
C GLY A 342 -8.14 -13.99 -12.55
N HIS A 343 -9.34 -13.54 -12.91
CA HIS A 343 -10.23 -14.25 -13.81
C HIS A 343 -9.68 -14.31 -15.25
N TYR A 344 -9.03 -13.25 -15.71
CA TYR A 344 -8.42 -13.17 -17.04
C TYR A 344 -6.93 -13.49 -16.99
N PRO A 345 -6.31 -13.86 -18.14
CA PRO A 345 -4.88 -14.12 -18.18
C PRO A 345 -4.04 -12.92 -17.73
N PRO A 346 -2.92 -13.16 -17.02
CA PRO A 346 -2.03 -12.11 -16.60
C PRO A 346 -1.22 -11.56 -17.78
N ASN A 347 -0.61 -10.39 -17.57
CA ASN A 347 0.41 -9.88 -18.48
C ASN A 347 1.73 -10.68 -18.37
N ASP A 348 2.74 -10.36 -19.20
CA ASP A 348 4.01 -11.10 -19.27
C ASP A 348 4.83 -11.08 -17.95
N TRP A 349 4.51 -10.17 -17.01
CA TRP A 349 5.11 -10.15 -15.67
C TRP A 349 4.29 -10.87 -14.60
N GLY A 350 3.18 -11.50 -15.01
CA GLY A 350 2.31 -12.26 -14.11
C GLY A 350 1.36 -11.41 -13.28
N LEU A 351 1.06 -10.20 -13.72
CA LEU A 351 0.10 -9.30 -13.10
C LEU A 351 -1.27 -9.44 -13.74
N TYR A 352 -2.28 -9.69 -12.92
CA TYR A 352 -3.67 -9.86 -13.33
C TYR A 352 -4.44 -8.55 -13.27
N ASP A 353 -5.52 -8.47 -14.03
CA ASP A 353 -6.53 -7.41 -13.97
C ASP A 353 -5.96 -5.97 -14.10
N MET A 354 -4.80 -5.84 -14.79
CA MET A 354 -4.21 -4.52 -15.07
C MET A 354 -5.05 -3.69 -16.07
N ALA A 355 -6.15 -4.24 -16.58
CA ALA A 355 -7.14 -3.54 -17.38
C ALA A 355 -8.52 -4.15 -17.12
N GLY A 356 -9.47 -3.31 -16.74
CA GLY A 356 -10.83 -3.71 -16.40
C GLY A 356 -10.96 -4.17 -14.95
N ASN A 357 -12.05 -4.85 -14.64
CA ASN A 357 -12.51 -5.24 -13.31
C ASN A 357 -12.73 -4.04 -12.40
N VAL A 358 -11.75 -3.54 -11.65
CA VAL A 358 -11.85 -2.24 -10.96
C VAL A 358 -10.70 -1.32 -11.38
N ALA A 359 -10.99 -0.04 -11.46
CA ALA A 359 -9.96 0.97 -11.65
C ALA A 359 -9.15 1.13 -10.35
N GLU A 360 -7.88 1.49 -10.46
CA GLU A 360 -6.98 1.42 -9.32
C GLU A 360 -6.44 2.78 -8.90
N TRP A 361 -6.49 3.04 -7.59
CA TRP A 361 -5.85 4.20 -7.00
C TRP A 361 -4.34 4.17 -7.18
N THR A 362 -3.78 5.31 -7.57
CA THR A 362 -2.33 5.53 -7.55
C THR A 362 -1.93 6.57 -6.50
N ASN A 363 -0.66 6.60 -6.15
CA ASN A 363 -0.13 7.60 -5.21
C ASN A 363 -0.06 9.02 -5.81
N SER A 364 -0.11 9.13 -7.12
CA SER A 364 0.08 10.39 -7.83
C SER A 364 -1.16 11.29 -7.78
N ALA A 365 -0.95 12.58 -7.57
CA ALA A 365 -2.00 13.59 -7.73
C ALA A 365 -2.27 13.81 -9.23
N PHE A 366 -3.51 14.13 -9.57
CA PHE A 366 -3.88 14.39 -10.95
C PHE A 366 -3.65 15.85 -11.35
N ASP A 367 -2.74 16.05 -12.28
CA ASP A 367 -2.58 17.29 -13.03
C ASP A 367 -2.40 16.94 -14.50
N PRO A 368 -3.20 17.51 -15.43
CA PRO A 368 -3.07 17.25 -16.87
C PRO A 368 -1.68 17.49 -17.42
N LEU A 369 -0.94 18.45 -16.85
CA LEU A 369 0.38 18.89 -17.32
C LEU A 369 1.54 18.26 -16.54
N SER A 370 1.29 17.34 -15.58
CA SER A 370 2.32 16.80 -14.70
C SER A 370 3.51 16.19 -15.43
N TYR A 371 3.33 15.59 -16.59
CA TYR A 371 4.42 15.00 -17.37
C TYR A 371 5.44 16.04 -17.86
N ASN A 372 5.03 17.28 -18.06
CA ASN A 372 5.90 18.32 -18.59
C ASN A 372 6.93 18.83 -17.57
N TYR A 373 6.64 18.71 -16.27
CA TYR A 373 7.49 19.25 -15.21
C TYR A 373 8.01 18.23 -14.18
N THR A 374 7.59 16.97 -14.28
CA THR A 374 8.14 15.89 -13.46
C THR A 374 9.49 15.42 -13.98
N TRP A 375 10.31 14.81 -13.12
CA TRP A 375 11.60 14.23 -13.50
C TRP A 375 11.44 13.01 -14.41
N ASP A 376 12.51 12.67 -15.16
CA ASP A 376 12.51 11.50 -16.04
C ASP A 376 12.79 10.19 -15.29
N MET A 377 13.38 10.28 -14.10
CA MET A 377 13.69 9.13 -13.26
C MET A 377 12.71 9.05 -12.09
N ASN A 378 11.98 7.92 -12.00
CA ASN A 378 10.96 7.67 -10.98
C ASN A 378 9.98 8.85 -10.81
N PRO A 379 9.32 9.33 -11.88
CA PRO A 379 8.45 10.48 -11.78
C PRO A 379 7.29 10.21 -10.82
N ASN A 380 7.06 11.16 -9.92
CA ASN A 380 5.92 11.12 -9.02
C ASN A 380 5.50 12.56 -8.70
N TYR A 381 4.31 12.93 -9.15
CA TYR A 381 3.68 14.17 -8.75
C TYR A 381 2.77 13.90 -7.57
N THR A 382 3.21 14.28 -6.38
CA THR A 382 2.44 14.09 -5.14
C THR A 382 1.95 15.40 -4.58
N TYR A 383 0.72 15.41 -4.13
CA TYR A 383 0.14 16.50 -3.36
C TYR A 383 -0.78 15.91 -2.28
N ASN A 384 -0.48 16.18 -1.03
CA ASN A 384 -1.30 15.76 0.11
C ASN A 384 -2.29 16.88 0.42
N ALA A 385 -3.46 16.83 -0.25
CA ALA A 385 -4.48 17.85 -0.08
C ALA A 385 -5.09 17.79 1.32
N LYS A 386 -5.29 18.96 1.91
CA LYS A 386 -6.00 19.15 3.18
C LYS A 386 -7.50 19.27 2.93
N ASP A 387 -8.29 19.08 3.96
CA ASP A 387 -9.75 19.24 3.86
C ASP A 387 -10.18 20.64 3.43
N SER A 388 -9.39 21.65 3.79
CA SER A 388 -9.61 23.05 3.40
C SER A 388 -9.24 23.38 1.95
N ASP A 389 -8.52 22.48 1.27
CA ASP A 389 -8.05 22.75 -0.09
C ASP A 389 -9.19 22.64 -1.11
N PRO A 390 -9.14 23.40 -2.22
CA PRO A 390 -10.11 23.27 -3.29
C PRO A 390 -10.19 21.84 -3.84
N ALA A 391 -11.37 21.44 -4.28
CA ALA A 391 -11.61 20.09 -4.81
C ALA A 391 -10.65 19.67 -5.92
N ILE A 392 -10.22 20.63 -6.77
CA ILE A 392 -9.27 20.35 -7.85
C ILE A 392 -7.93 19.81 -7.35
N MET A 393 -7.49 20.22 -6.15
CA MET A 393 -6.24 19.75 -5.51
C MET A 393 -6.37 18.38 -4.87
N LYS A 394 -7.60 17.91 -4.64
CA LYS A 394 -7.89 16.60 -4.03
C LYS A 394 -7.93 15.46 -5.06
N ARG A 395 -7.69 15.75 -6.33
CA ARG A 395 -7.74 14.76 -7.40
C ARG A 395 -6.54 13.82 -7.34
N LYS A 396 -6.80 12.52 -7.36
CA LYS A 396 -5.79 11.46 -7.46
C LYS A 396 -5.95 10.71 -8.77
N VAL A 397 -4.83 10.27 -9.33
CA VAL A 397 -4.85 9.50 -10.58
C VAL A 397 -5.41 8.11 -10.32
N VAL A 398 -6.32 7.69 -11.19
CA VAL A 398 -6.90 6.34 -11.24
C VAL A 398 -6.59 5.74 -12.60
N ARG A 399 -6.23 4.47 -12.64
CA ARG A 399 -5.76 3.77 -13.85
C ARG A 399 -6.48 2.44 -14.08
N GLY A 400 -6.35 1.87 -15.28
CA GLY A 400 -6.81 0.53 -15.65
C GLY A 400 -8.24 0.47 -16.20
N GLY A 401 -9.09 1.44 -15.86
CA GLY A 401 -10.52 1.36 -16.17
C GLY A 401 -11.23 0.28 -15.35
N SER A 402 -12.53 0.16 -15.49
CA SER A 402 -13.35 -0.73 -14.66
C SER A 402 -14.43 -1.44 -15.47
N TRP A 403 -15.12 -2.37 -14.80
CA TRP A 403 -16.26 -3.11 -15.35
C TRP A 403 -17.36 -2.21 -15.93
N LYS A 404 -17.49 -0.96 -15.51
CA LYS A 404 -18.47 -0.01 -16.02
C LYS A 404 -17.95 0.84 -17.19
N ASP A 405 -16.63 0.85 -17.41
CA ASP A 405 -15.96 1.73 -18.38
C ASP A 405 -15.89 1.05 -19.75
N ILE A 406 -15.82 1.89 -20.80
CA ILE A 406 -15.62 1.42 -22.17
C ILE A 406 -14.16 1.08 -22.44
N ALA A 407 -13.87 0.36 -23.52
CA ALA A 407 -12.54 -0.10 -23.90
C ALA A 407 -11.45 0.98 -23.93
N TYR A 408 -11.79 2.22 -24.17
CA TYR A 408 -10.85 3.35 -24.13
C TYR A 408 -10.16 3.49 -22.75
N TYR A 409 -10.89 3.33 -21.64
CA TYR A 409 -10.33 3.46 -20.29
C TYR A 409 -9.46 2.28 -19.87
N LEU A 410 -9.50 1.16 -20.64
CA LEU A 410 -8.67 -0.01 -20.42
C LEU A 410 -7.25 0.15 -20.99
N GLU A 411 -7.03 1.15 -21.87
CA GLU A 411 -5.70 1.42 -22.39
C GLU A 411 -4.74 1.79 -21.25
N VAL A 412 -3.56 1.17 -21.25
CA VAL A 412 -2.53 1.37 -20.21
C VAL A 412 -2.10 2.82 -20.07
N THR A 413 -2.31 3.65 -21.09
CA THR A 413 -1.94 5.06 -21.13
C THR A 413 -3.05 5.99 -20.66
N THR A 414 -4.29 5.51 -20.62
CA THR A 414 -5.45 6.36 -20.27
C THR A 414 -5.40 6.78 -18.82
N ARG A 415 -5.55 8.07 -18.59
CA ARG A 415 -5.57 8.70 -17.27
C ARG A 415 -6.99 9.06 -16.90
N ALA A 416 -7.41 8.61 -15.74
CA ALA A 416 -8.61 9.08 -15.07
C ALA A 416 -8.26 9.70 -13.71
N TYR A 417 -9.21 10.32 -13.06
CA TYR A 417 -9.05 10.80 -11.69
C TYR A 417 -10.34 10.66 -10.90
N GLU A 418 -10.18 10.58 -9.60
CA GLU A 418 -11.27 10.75 -8.65
C GLU A 418 -10.74 11.53 -7.43
N TYR A 419 -11.63 12.05 -6.61
CA TYR A 419 -11.27 12.80 -5.42
C TYR A 419 -10.81 11.87 -4.29
N GLN A 420 -9.76 12.26 -3.57
CA GLN A 420 -9.13 11.41 -2.54
C GLN A 420 -10.05 11.00 -1.38
N ASP A 421 -11.12 11.73 -1.15
CA ASP A 421 -12.12 11.53 -0.12
C ASP A 421 -13.39 10.81 -0.62
N THR A 422 -13.43 10.46 -1.91
CA THR A 422 -14.59 9.84 -2.54
C THR A 422 -14.39 8.35 -2.74
N ALA A 423 -15.34 7.55 -2.31
CA ALA A 423 -15.41 6.11 -2.53
C ALA A 423 -16.37 5.77 -3.66
N LYS A 424 -15.99 4.80 -4.51
CA LYS A 424 -16.77 4.35 -5.67
C LYS A 424 -16.85 2.83 -5.71
N CYS A 425 -17.95 2.30 -6.27
CA CYS A 425 -18.14 0.85 -6.43
C CYS A 425 -17.33 0.23 -7.58
N TYR A 426 -16.52 1.00 -8.26
CA TYR A 426 -15.70 0.59 -9.40
C TYR A 426 -14.24 0.98 -9.28
N ILE A 427 -13.82 1.47 -8.10
CA ILE A 427 -12.43 1.81 -7.79
C ILE A 427 -11.96 0.97 -6.62
N GLY A 428 -10.87 0.26 -6.84
CA GLY A 428 -10.11 -0.49 -5.86
C GLY A 428 -8.65 -0.03 -5.82
N PHE A 429 -7.74 -0.89 -5.41
CA PHE A 429 -6.31 -0.60 -5.38
C PHE A 429 -5.47 -1.86 -5.29
N ARG A 430 -4.17 -1.73 -5.58
CA ARG A 430 -3.13 -2.70 -5.25
C ARG A 430 -1.92 -1.99 -4.64
N CYS A 431 -1.11 -2.74 -3.89
CA CYS A 431 0.07 -2.20 -3.26
C CYS A 431 1.33 -2.56 -4.05
N ILE A 432 2.37 -1.75 -3.85
CA ILE A 432 3.73 -2.08 -4.24
C ILE A 432 4.66 -2.02 -3.05
N GLN A 433 5.81 -2.69 -3.18
CA GLN A 433 6.94 -2.57 -2.26
C GLN A 433 8.21 -2.29 -3.06
N PRO A 434 8.89 -1.15 -2.84
CA PRO A 434 10.16 -0.86 -3.52
C PRO A 434 11.20 -1.96 -3.24
N TYR A 435 11.91 -2.39 -4.26
CA TYR A 435 12.96 -3.39 -4.13
C TYR A 435 14.20 -2.79 -3.48
N LEU A 436 14.73 -3.46 -2.46
CA LEU A 436 16.01 -3.08 -1.83
C LEU A 436 17.17 -3.61 -2.66
N GLY A 437 17.77 -2.75 -3.42
CA GLY A 437 18.83 -3.06 -4.37
C GLY A 437 18.49 -2.53 -5.75
N ARG A 438 19.25 -2.91 -6.75
CA ARG A 438 19.06 -2.47 -8.12
C ARG A 438 18.15 -3.43 -8.89
N ASN A 439 18.45 -4.71 -8.86
CA ASN A 439 17.69 -5.73 -9.57
C ASN A 439 17.84 -7.10 -8.92
N LYS A 440 16.81 -7.94 -9.07
CA LYS A 440 16.82 -9.32 -8.59
C LYS A 440 17.93 -10.10 -9.28
N GLY A 441 18.79 -10.75 -8.47
CA GLY A 441 19.92 -11.51 -8.99
C GLY A 441 21.19 -10.70 -9.27
N ASP A 442 21.23 -9.41 -8.95
CA ASP A 442 22.48 -8.63 -8.95
C ASP A 442 23.49 -9.27 -8.02
N ASN A 443 24.59 -9.69 -8.59
CA ASN A 443 25.69 -10.29 -7.85
C ASN A 443 26.91 -9.37 -7.94
N PRO A 444 27.42 -8.85 -6.81
CA PRO A 444 28.60 -7.99 -6.80
C PRO A 444 29.86 -8.66 -7.36
N ASN A 445 29.88 -10.00 -7.37
CA ASN A 445 30.99 -10.78 -7.96
C ASN A 445 30.85 -11.05 -9.46
N LYS A 446 29.67 -10.84 -10.03
CA LYS A 446 29.45 -10.81 -11.46
C LYS A 446 29.47 -9.36 -11.89
N SER A 447 30.68 -8.83 -12.10
CA SER A 447 30.79 -7.47 -12.62
C SER A 447 29.91 -7.32 -13.86
N SER A 448 29.20 -6.27 -13.85
CA SER A 448 28.53 -5.57 -14.94
C SER A 448 28.94 -5.98 -16.37
N ARG A 449 28.41 -7.05 -16.89
CA ARG A 449 28.18 -7.19 -18.32
C ARG A 449 26.78 -6.60 -18.64
N VAL A 450 26.60 -5.33 -18.30
CA VAL A 450 25.35 -4.59 -18.54
C VAL A 450 25.50 -3.73 -19.80
N TYR A 451 26.52 -3.98 -20.60
CA TYR A 451 26.67 -3.37 -21.92
C TYR A 451 26.96 -4.44 -22.95
#